data_cd9e2c7a2d26c269c02d626254868594
#
_entry.id   cd9e2c7a2d26c269c02d626254868594
#
_cell.length_a   1.000
_cell.length_b   1.000
_cell.length_c   1.000
_cell.angle_alpha   90.00
_cell.angle_beta   90.00
_cell.angle_gamma   90.00
#
_symmetry.space_group_name_H-M   'P 1'
#
loop_
_entity.id
_entity.type
_entity.pdbx_description
1 polymer ?
#
loop_
_entity_poly.entity_id
_entity_poly.type
_entity_poly.pdbx_seq_one_letter_code
_entity_poly.pdbx_strand_id
1 'polypeptide(L)'
;MKKRISVREGNSGILHIRHEDATEERHIPSYDLDEARHLLLRFQELRDGEGSYLKDNYWCEGTNWLPTVVNYLYGRIFGNYVRYRPLLKQLIDGELEVALENQGELATIVDILEGQGDGRFLKPHLFNGLMLFNNWLTVRRYRAEVLFFRFTPDDFRTTAAKSTLDELGVRYMEALGVSKRLLLTNVFRRKPYYFYGGVPIENSFGLDYDLSGVDKYTAVLFTAALRRIEWMISAYIREQKWHVRALNSSEFKTFYGIDDTQVIFPLLYACQQQQIHTVAHQHGAAYNKYHASYVMEGINGTEYRWFDKLITWGEFWRDRLLAVSEVYSPDRIVVGCDLFEPRHVSRNERTEGRRNILIPYEYLANTYAVGRYITKLMDLGYSVFFKQRPDESLEDQIDTYCLPIGYPERLTIIEEITPRAMENIDIVAGTASTLIYQLLIYGKVTWFLETDYKYMEDLVELGHARLVRYEDLETLDDSYFEPTDADPKYLFSSETLRDTLQKHVLAGEA
;
A
#
# COMPACT_ATOMS: atom_id res chain seq x y z
N MET A 1 -4.06 17.45 37.89
CA MET A 1 -3.41 16.12 38.02
C MET A 1 -3.68 15.44 36.65
N LYS A 2 -2.63 14.99 35.96
CA LYS A 2 -2.78 14.27 34.72
C LYS A 2 -3.44 12.90 35.00
N LYS A 3 -4.45 12.54 34.22
CA LYS A 3 -5.04 11.20 34.30
C LYS A 3 -4.13 10.22 33.59
N ARG A 4 -3.72 9.15 34.27
CA ARG A 4 -2.87 8.11 33.69
C ARG A 4 -3.75 7.00 33.15
N ILE A 5 -3.53 6.61 31.88
CA ILE A 5 -4.23 5.50 31.23
C ILE A 5 -3.22 4.58 30.56
N SER A 6 -3.58 3.31 30.46
CA SER A 6 -2.87 2.34 29.64
C SER A 6 -3.77 1.99 28.45
N VAL A 7 -3.19 1.97 27.24
CA VAL A 7 -3.92 1.74 26.00
C VAL A 7 -3.30 0.59 25.24
N ARG A 8 -4.13 -0.38 24.88
CA ARG A 8 -3.79 -1.48 24.00
C ARG A 8 -4.66 -1.40 22.75
N GLU A 9 -4.03 -1.36 21.60
CA GLU A 9 -4.72 -1.48 20.32
C GLU A 9 -4.97 -2.96 20.01
N GLY A 10 -6.26 -3.35 19.94
CA GLY A 10 -6.67 -4.71 19.59
C GLY A 10 -6.73 -4.90 18.08
N ASN A 11 -6.66 -6.15 17.63
CA ASN A 11 -6.71 -6.52 16.21
C ASN A 11 -8.04 -6.18 15.53
N SER A 12 -9.13 -6.08 16.31
CA SER A 12 -10.49 -5.80 15.83
C SER A 12 -10.82 -4.31 15.62
N GLY A 13 -9.82 -3.42 15.60
CA GLY A 13 -10.10 -1.97 15.57
C GLY A 13 -10.73 -1.45 16.86
N ILE A 14 -10.45 -2.08 17.98
CA ILE A 14 -10.89 -1.69 19.32
C ILE A 14 -9.69 -1.25 20.13
N LEU A 15 -9.82 -0.09 20.80
CA LEU A 15 -8.91 0.33 21.85
C LEU A 15 -9.40 -0.20 23.19
N HIS A 16 -8.57 -0.95 23.89
CA HIS A 16 -8.75 -1.29 25.28
C HIS A 16 -8.06 -0.22 26.13
N ILE A 17 -8.83 0.65 26.76
CA ILE A 17 -8.33 1.75 27.57
C ILE A 17 -8.51 1.35 29.05
N ARG A 18 -7.40 1.17 29.75
CA ARG A 18 -7.41 0.84 31.19
C ARG A 18 -7.18 2.11 32.01
N HIS A 19 -8.12 2.40 32.87
CA HIS A 19 -8.03 3.38 33.93
C HIS A 19 -7.59 2.71 35.25
N GLU A 20 -7.35 3.49 36.32
CA GLU A 20 -7.01 2.93 37.62
C GLU A 20 -8.08 1.94 38.13
N ASP A 21 -9.35 2.25 37.91
CA ASP A 21 -10.50 1.49 38.45
C ASP A 21 -11.40 0.82 37.42
N ALA A 22 -11.12 0.97 36.11
CA ALA A 22 -11.99 0.48 35.04
C ALA A 22 -11.26 0.20 33.74
N THR A 23 -11.80 -0.68 32.93
CA THR A 23 -11.40 -0.87 31.52
C THR A 23 -12.55 -0.42 30.63
N GLU A 24 -12.27 0.42 29.66
CA GLU A 24 -13.18 0.90 28.62
C GLU A 24 -12.76 0.29 27.28
N GLU A 25 -13.72 -0.16 26.51
CA GLU A 25 -13.50 -0.54 25.10
C GLU A 25 -14.04 0.58 24.21
N ARG A 26 -13.21 1.08 23.28
CA ARG A 26 -13.59 2.11 22.34
C ARG A 26 -13.32 1.65 20.92
N HIS A 27 -14.34 1.67 20.08
CA HIS A 27 -14.15 1.43 18.66
C HIS A 27 -13.31 2.55 18.03
N ILE A 28 -12.31 2.15 17.26
CA ILE A 28 -11.50 3.05 16.47
C ILE A 28 -12.26 3.29 15.16
N PRO A 29 -12.57 4.52 14.77
CA PRO A 29 -13.16 4.80 13.48
C PRO A 29 -12.21 4.35 12.36
N SER A 30 -12.74 4.05 11.19
CA SER A 30 -11.93 3.87 10.00
C SER A 30 -11.21 5.16 9.61
N TYR A 31 -10.34 5.06 8.61
CA TYR A 31 -9.66 6.24 8.09
C TYR A 31 -10.65 7.19 7.41
N ASP A 32 -10.75 8.41 7.89
CA ASP A 32 -11.35 9.52 7.14
C ASP A 32 -10.32 10.00 6.11
N LEU A 33 -10.41 9.43 4.91
CA LEU A 33 -9.48 9.70 3.83
C LEU A 33 -9.61 11.12 3.29
N ASP A 34 -10.81 11.69 3.29
CA ASP A 34 -11.05 13.06 2.82
C ASP A 34 -10.42 14.08 3.77
N GLU A 35 -10.55 13.85 5.07
CA GLU A 35 -9.93 14.75 6.06
C GLU A 35 -8.41 14.61 6.09
N ALA A 36 -7.87 13.39 5.98
CA ALA A 36 -6.43 13.17 5.88
C ALA A 36 -5.84 13.88 4.64
N ARG A 37 -6.55 13.82 3.50
CA ARG A 37 -6.21 14.55 2.28
C ARG A 37 -6.25 16.06 2.48
N HIS A 38 -7.28 16.57 3.12
CA HIS A 38 -7.39 18.01 3.42
C HIS A 38 -6.21 18.49 4.28
N LEU A 39 -5.80 17.72 5.28
CA LEU A 39 -4.61 18.03 6.09
C LEU A 39 -3.35 18.04 5.25
N LEU A 40 -3.18 17.07 4.33
CA LEU A 40 -2.04 16.99 3.43
C LEU A 40 -1.96 18.23 2.51
N LEU A 41 -3.07 18.65 1.91
CA LEU A 41 -3.12 19.84 1.05
C LEU A 41 -2.76 21.10 1.83
N ARG A 42 -3.34 21.31 3.01
CA ARG A 42 -3.00 22.44 3.88
C ARG A 42 -1.51 22.42 4.31
N PHE A 43 -0.97 21.25 4.57
CA PHE A 43 0.43 21.09 4.95
C PHE A 43 1.39 21.53 3.83
N GLN A 44 1.08 21.18 2.57
CA GLN A 44 1.89 21.55 1.41
C GLN A 44 1.90 23.05 1.11
N GLU A 45 0.84 23.75 1.56
CA GLU A 45 0.69 25.20 1.39
C GLU A 45 1.36 26.03 2.51
N LEU A 46 1.97 25.40 3.50
CA LEU A 46 2.76 26.11 4.50
C LEU A 46 3.85 26.93 3.82
N ARG A 47 4.12 28.11 4.38
CA ARG A 47 5.16 29.01 3.88
C ARG A 47 6.31 29.13 4.86
N ASP A 48 7.51 29.18 4.34
CA ASP A 48 8.70 29.49 5.13
C ASP A 48 8.85 31.01 5.39
N GLY A 49 9.90 31.39 6.09
CA GLY A 49 10.20 32.79 6.40
C GLY A 49 10.47 33.68 5.18
N GLU A 50 10.74 33.09 4.01
CA GLU A 50 10.93 33.79 2.73
C GLU A 50 9.65 33.82 1.89
N GLY A 51 8.58 33.16 2.35
CA GLY A 51 7.28 33.08 1.69
C GLY A 51 7.14 31.98 0.65
N SER A 52 8.14 31.11 0.52
CA SER A 52 8.10 29.94 -0.37
C SER A 52 7.19 28.85 0.19
N TYR A 53 6.47 28.13 -0.67
CA TYR A 53 5.63 27.02 -0.24
C TYR A 53 6.47 25.80 0.15
N LEU A 54 6.00 25.04 1.13
CA LEU A 54 6.65 23.81 1.57
C LEU A 54 6.89 22.85 0.40
N LYS A 55 5.93 22.71 -0.52
CA LYS A 55 6.06 21.86 -1.70
C LYS A 55 7.24 22.24 -2.62
N ASP A 56 7.72 23.48 -2.54
CA ASP A 56 8.79 24.02 -3.38
C ASP A 56 10.16 24.01 -2.69
N ASN A 57 10.25 23.61 -1.43
CA ASN A 57 11.47 23.77 -0.61
C ASN A 57 12.38 22.53 -0.55
N TYR A 58 11.92 21.37 -0.97
CA TYR A 58 12.69 20.12 -0.86
C TYR A 58 13.42 19.73 -2.14
N TRP A 59 13.91 20.74 -2.88
CA TRP A 59 14.72 20.52 -4.07
C TRP A 59 16.18 20.22 -3.73
N CYS A 60 16.71 19.15 -4.30
CA CYS A 60 18.12 18.81 -4.24
C CYS A 60 18.56 18.17 -5.55
N GLU A 61 19.66 18.72 -6.16
CA GLU A 61 20.23 18.22 -7.41
C GLU A 61 19.19 18.06 -8.55
N GLY A 62 18.27 19.03 -8.66
CA GLY A 62 17.23 19.04 -9.71
C GLY A 62 16.06 18.08 -9.48
N THR A 63 15.91 17.56 -8.28
CA THR A 63 14.81 16.68 -7.89
C THR A 63 14.06 17.24 -6.69
N ASN A 64 12.73 17.33 -6.77
CA ASN A 64 11.88 17.60 -5.62
C ASN A 64 11.67 16.30 -4.85
N TRP A 65 12.06 16.28 -3.57
CA TRP A 65 11.98 15.09 -2.73
C TRP A 65 10.71 15.01 -1.89
N LEU A 66 9.91 16.07 -1.78
CA LEU A 66 8.67 16.03 -1.02
C LEU A 66 7.71 14.92 -1.49
N PRO A 67 7.51 14.71 -2.80
CA PRO A 67 6.63 13.65 -3.29
C PRO A 67 6.97 12.26 -2.76
N THR A 68 8.23 12.00 -2.46
CA THR A 68 8.69 10.68 -1.98
C THR A 68 8.17 10.30 -0.59
N VAL A 69 7.69 11.29 0.18
CA VAL A 69 7.18 11.11 1.54
C VAL A 69 5.67 11.34 1.66
N VAL A 70 4.99 11.70 0.56
CA VAL A 70 3.55 12.02 0.57
C VAL A 70 2.71 10.85 1.06
N ASN A 71 2.99 9.63 0.62
CA ASN A 71 2.28 8.43 1.07
C ASN A 71 2.42 8.20 2.58
N TYR A 72 3.62 8.45 3.11
CA TYR A 72 3.88 8.36 4.53
C TYR A 72 3.14 9.44 5.33
N LEU A 73 3.15 10.68 4.84
CA LEU A 73 2.39 11.79 5.44
C LEU A 73 0.90 11.47 5.48
N TYR A 74 0.34 11.08 4.36
CA TYR A 74 -1.09 10.83 4.20
C TYR A 74 -1.58 9.68 5.10
N GLY A 75 -0.99 8.49 4.96
CA GLY A 75 -1.45 7.30 5.68
C GLY A 75 -0.97 7.26 7.13
N ARG A 76 0.35 7.41 7.34
CA ARG A 76 0.97 7.16 8.66
C ARG A 76 0.90 8.34 9.62
N ILE A 77 0.81 9.57 9.11
CA ILE A 77 0.73 10.75 9.98
C ILE A 77 -0.69 11.29 10.01
N PHE A 78 -1.20 11.80 8.90
CA PHE A 78 -2.50 12.48 8.89
C PHE A 78 -3.67 11.52 9.06
N GLY A 79 -3.65 10.36 8.38
CA GLY A 79 -4.67 9.33 8.54
C GLY A 79 -4.77 8.83 9.97
N ASN A 80 -3.62 8.49 10.59
CA ASN A 80 -3.61 8.06 11.98
C ASN A 80 -4.00 9.19 12.94
N TYR A 81 -3.56 10.43 12.69
CA TYR A 81 -4.00 11.55 13.51
C TYR A 81 -5.53 11.73 13.48
N VAL A 82 -6.14 11.69 12.30
CA VAL A 82 -7.60 11.80 12.14
C VAL A 82 -8.31 10.68 12.90
N ARG A 83 -7.82 9.47 12.74
CA ARG A 83 -8.36 8.26 13.38
C ARG A 83 -8.35 8.30 14.91
N TYR A 84 -7.26 8.78 15.50
CA TYR A 84 -7.09 8.82 16.97
C TYR A 84 -7.26 10.21 17.57
N ARG A 85 -7.75 11.19 16.81
CA ARG A 85 -7.86 12.61 17.19
C ARG A 85 -8.38 12.87 18.60
N PRO A 86 -9.51 12.26 19.05
CA PRO A 86 -10.03 12.57 20.38
C PRO A 86 -9.05 12.26 21.51
N LEU A 87 -8.30 11.17 21.40
CA LEU A 87 -7.28 10.77 22.36
C LEU A 87 -6.02 11.65 22.25
N LEU A 88 -5.58 11.93 21.02
CA LEU A 88 -4.41 12.75 20.77
C LEU A 88 -4.58 14.21 21.22
N LYS A 89 -5.79 14.78 21.11
CA LYS A 89 -6.09 16.10 21.64
C LYS A 89 -5.90 16.17 23.17
N GLN A 90 -6.40 15.19 23.91
CA GLN A 90 -6.24 15.12 25.37
C GLN A 90 -4.74 14.93 25.75
N LEU A 91 -3.98 14.18 24.95
CA LEU A 91 -2.53 14.06 25.12
C LEU A 91 -1.82 15.41 24.92
N ILE A 92 -2.15 16.13 23.83
CA ILE A 92 -1.57 17.45 23.50
C ILE A 92 -1.94 18.50 24.57
N ASP A 93 -3.15 18.45 25.12
CA ASP A 93 -3.59 19.33 26.19
C ASP A 93 -2.93 19.00 27.54
N GLY A 94 -2.24 17.88 27.63
CA GLY A 94 -1.59 17.41 28.84
C GLY A 94 -2.58 16.93 29.91
N GLU A 95 -3.80 16.59 29.51
CA GLU A 95 -4.83 16.03 30.39
C GLU A 95 -4.58 14.54 30.66
N LEU A 96 -3.97 13.85 29.71
CA LEU A 96 -3.65 12.43 29.77
C LEU A 96 -2.13 12.19 29.75
N GLU A 97 -1.73 11.14 30.46
CA GLU A 97 -0.47 10.42 30.28
C GLU A 97 -0.80 9.02 29.78
N VAL A 98 -0.34 8.69 28.57
CA VAL A 98 -0.70 7.44 27.88
C VAL A 98 0.47 6.46 27.95
N ALA A 99 0.26 5.29 28.55
CA ALA A 99 1.15 4.16 28.47
C ALA A 99 0.65 3.19 27.37
N LEU A 100 1.43 3.00 26.34
CA LEU A 100 1.09 2.12 25.21
C LEU A 100 1.55 0.69 25.55
N GLU A 101 0.63 -0.27 25.52
CA GLU A 101 0.92 -1.67 25.87
C GLU A 101 1.44 -2.48 24.67
N ASN A 102 1.18 -2.03 23.44
CA ASN A 102 1.65 -2.68 22.23
C ASN A 102 2.11 -1.68 21.16
N GLN A 103 2.86 -2.17 20.20
CA GLN A 103 3.27 -1.43 19.01
C GLN A 103 2.16 -1.50 17.97
N GLY A 104 1.58 -0.34 17.63
CA GLY A 104 0.49 -0.21 16.68
C GLY A 104 0.50 1.16 15.98
N GLU A 105 -0.57 1.50 15.32
CA GLU A 105 -0.71 2.78 14.61
C GLU A 105 -0.81 3.94 15.58
N LEU A 106 -1.50 3.75 16.70
CA LEU A 106 -1.55 4.74 17.79
C LEU A 106 -0.17 4.99 18.37
N ALA A 107 0.62 3.93 18.63
CA ALA A 107 1.98 4.08 19.11
C ALA A 107 2.84 4.87 18.12
N THR A 108 2.71 4.58 16.84
CA THR A 108 3.44 5.27 15.78
C THR A 108 3.14 6.78 15.76
N ILE A 109 1.87 7.19 15.83
CA ILE A 109 1.52 8.61 15.80
C ILE A 109 1.90 9.33 17.10
N VAL A 110 1.79 8.68 18.25
CA VAL A 110 2.24 9.24 19.55
C VAL A 110 3.74 9.47 19.53
N ASP A 111 4.55 8.49 19.10
CA ASP A 111 6.01 8.62 18.99
C ASP A 111 6.41 9.79 18.07
N ILE A 112 5.68 9.98 16.96
CA ILE A 112 5.92 11.10 16.04
C ILE A 112 5.60 12.44 16.72
N LEU A 113 4.47 12.57 17.43
CA LEU A 113 4.06 13.79 18.12
C LEU A 113 5.01 14.14 19.27
N GLU A 114 5.55 13.16 19.99
CA GLU A 114 6.53 13.34 21.06
C GLU A 114 7.94 13.63 20.54
N GLY A 115 8.15 13.56 19.22
CA GLY A 115 9.45 13.78 18.60
C GLY A 115 10.43 12.64 18.83
N GLN A 116 9.95 11.47 19.23
CA GLN A 116 10.75 10.27 19.33
C GLN A 116 11.05 9.79 17.91
N GLY A 117 12.29 9.95 17.47
CA GLY A 117 12.75 9.41 16.21
C GLY A 117 12.70 7.88 16.26
N ASP A 118 12.25 7.24 15.16
CA ASP A 118 12.38 5.79 15.01
C ASP A 118 13.85 5.39 15.17
N GLY A 119 14.24 4.97 16.36
CA GLY A 119 15.59 4.49 16.67
C GLY A 119 16.03 3.30 15.81
N ARG A 120 15.12 2.77 14.99
CA ARG A 120 15.36 1.70 14.02
C ARG A 120 16.31 2.09 12.88
N PHE A 121 16.48 3.39 12.62
CA PHE A 121 17.30 3.88 11.49
C PHE A 121 18.74 4.23 11.85
N LEU A 122 19.13 4.19 13.13
CA LEU A 122 20.52 4.36 13.55
C LEU A 122 21.31 3.07 13.32
N LYS A 123 21.60 2.74 12.03
CA LYS A 123 22.55 1.67 11.73
C LYS A 123 23.97 2.20 11.79
N PRO A 124 24.91 1.45 12.38
CA PRO A 124 26.31 1.89 12.49
C PRO A 124 26.92 2.20 11.11
N HIS A 125 27.75 3.24 11.02
CA HIS A 125 28.48 3.61 9.78
C HIS A 125 29.23 2.44 9.14
N LEU A 126 29.77 1.52 9.97
CA LEU A 126 30.46 0.32 9.51
C LEU A 126 29.53 -0.61 8.69
N PHE A 127 28.28 -0.75 9.14
CA PHE A 127 27.30 -1.60 8.45
C PHE A 127 26.93 -1.03 7.07
N ASN A 128 26.84 0.26 6.98
CA ASN A 128 26.54 0.94 5.72
C ASN A 128 27.72 0.86 4.75
N GLY A 129 28.94 0.99 5.24
CA GLY A 129 30.16 0.76 4.43
C GLY A 129 30.22 -0.67 3.88
N LEU A 130 29.86 -1.66 4.69
CA LEU A 130 29.80 -3.07 4.27
C LEU A 130 28.70 -3.30 3.20
N MET A 131 27.56 -2.66 3.33
CA MET A 131 26.49 -2.72 2.34
C MET A 131 26.94 -2.16 0.99
N LEU A 132 27.54 -0.96 0.99
CA LEU A 132 28.08 -0.35 -0.22
C LEU A 132 29.15 -1.21 -0.89
N PHE A 133 30.06 -1.74 -0.11
CA PHE A 133 31.12 -2.63 -0.61
C PHE A 133 30.51 -3.91 -1.21
N ASN A 134 29.53 -4.50 -0.53
CA ASN A 134 28.82 -5.68 -1.05
C ASN A 134 28.12 -5.35 -2.39
N ASN A 135 27.38 -4.25 -2.47
CA ASN A 135 26.68 -3.86 -3.70
C ASN A 135 27.66 -3.62 -4.85
N TRP A 136 28.72 -2.85 -4.60
CA TRP A 136 29.76 -2.58 -5.60
C TRP A 136 30.43 -3.87 -6.10
N LEU A 137 30.75 -4.80 -5.19
CA LEU A 137 31.37 -6.08 -5.57
C LEU A 137 30.41 -6.98 -6.35
N THR A 138 29.13 -7.02 -5.92
CA THR A 138 28.10 -7.87 -6.50
C THR A 138 27.75 -7.42 -7.91
N VAL A 139 27.57 -6.12 -8.11
CA VAL A 139 27.29 -5.50 -9.42
C VAL A 139 28.39 -5.85 -10.44
N ARG A 140 29.64 -5.68 -10.07
CA ARG A 140 30.79 -6.00 -10.97
C ARG A 140 30.92 -7.48 -11.30
N ARG A 141 30.53 -8.33 -10.37
CA ARG A 141 30.67 -9.79 -10.53
C ARG A 141 29.59 -10.40 -11.40
N TYR A 142 28.34 -10.00 -11.20
CA TYR A 142 27.21 -10.70 -11.80
C TYR A 142 26.83 -10.17 -13.19
N ARG A 143 27.22 -8.94 -13.54
CA ARG A 143 26.92 -8.33 -14.85
C ARG A 143 25.47 -8.56 -15.28
N ALA A 144 24.54 -8.33 -14.35
CA ALA A 144 23.11 -8.48 -14.59
C ALA A 144 22.58 -7.35 -15.47
N GLU A 145 21.60 -7.66 -16.32
CA GLU A 145 20.94 -6.69 -17.20
C GLU A 145 19.71 -6.05 -16.54
N VAL A 146 19.08 -6.78 -15.61
CA VAL A 146 17.91 -6.33 -14.89
C VAL A 146 18.20 -6.24 -13.40
N LEU A 147 17.92 -5.10 -12.81
CA LEU A 147 17.80 -4.94 -11.37
C LEU A 147 16.34 -5.13 -10.99
N PHE A 148 16.02 -6.24 -10.33
CA PHE A 148 14.65 -6.64 -10.02
C PHE A 148 14.28 -6.28 -8.58
N PHE A 149 13.31 -5.41 -8.42
CA PHE A 149 12.73 -5.08 -7.12
C PHE A 149 11.52 -5.96 -6.82
N ARG A 150 11.59 -6.71 -5.73
CA ARG A 150 10.50 -7.52 -5.23
C ARG A 150 9.88 -6.90 -3.97
N PHE A 151 8.56 -6.92 -3.91
CA PHE A 151 7.81 -6.43 -2.76
C PHE A 151 8.01 -7.34 -1.54
N THR A 152 7.66 -8.62 -1.67
CA THR A 152 7.90 -9.65 -0.65
C THR A 152 8.52 -10.89 -1.26
N PRO A 153 9.37 -11.64 -0.51
CA PRO A 153 10.06 -12.82 -1.03
C PRO A 153 9.13 -13.91 -1.53
N ASP A 154 8.06 -14.15 -0.79
CA ASP A 154 7.16 -15.30 -0.96
C ASP A 154 5.86 -14.93 -1.69
N ASP A 155 5.78 -13.69 -2.21
CA ASP A 155 4.64 -13.25 -3.00
C ASP A 155 4.61 -13.98 -4.35
N PHE A 156 3.43 -14.53 -4.72
CA PHE A 156 3.27 -15.27 -5.98
C PHE A 156 3.61 -14.42 -7.22
N ARG A 157 3.38 -13.10 -7.20
CA ARG A 157 3.74 -12.17 -8.28
C ARG A 157 5.25 -12.09 -8.45
N THR A 158 5.98 -12.03 -7.34
CA THR A 158 7.44 -12.11 -7.34
C THR A 158 7.91 -13.42 -7.93
N THR A 159 7.30 -14.53 -7.55
CA THR A 159 7.64 -15.86 -8.05
C THR A 159 7.36 -16.01 -9.55
N ALA A 160 6.19 -15.52 -10.02
CA ALA A 160 5.84 -15.53 -11.44
C ALA A 160 6.83 -14.72 -12.28
N ALA A 161 7.15 -13.48 -11.85
CA ALA A 161 8.11 -12.65 -12.56
C ALA A 161 9.51 -13.26 -12.62
N LYS A 162 10.00 -13.84 -11.52
CA LYS A 162 11.31 -14.53 -11.48
C LYS A 162 11.35 -15.76 -12.37
N SER A 163 10.32 -16.61 -12.29
CA SER A 163 10.23 -17.80 -13.15
C SER A 163 10.28 -17.40 -14.64
N THR A 164 9.56 -16.37 -15.00
CA THR A 164 9.55 -15.89 -16.39
C THR A 164 10.90 -15.29 -16.81
N LEU A 165 11.58 -14.52 -15.93
CA LEU A 165 12.92 -14.01 -16.22
C LEU A 165 13.93 -15.15 -16.38
N ASP A 166 13.84 -16.20 -15.54
CA ASP A 166 14.69 -17.41 -15.63
C ASP A 166 14.43 -18.17 -16.94
N GLU A 167 13.16 -18.35 -17.33
CA GLU A 167 12.77 -18.98 -18.61
C GLU A 167 13.27 -18.22 -19.85
N LEU A 168 13.32 -16.89 -19.74
CA LEU A 168 13.87 -16.02 -20.77
C LEU A 168 15.40 -15.98 -20.80
N GLY A 169 16.06 -16.62 -19.84
CA GLY A 169 17.52 -16.64 -19.71
C GLY A 169 18.11 -15.27 -19.33
N VAL A 170 17.32 -14.41 -18.71
CA VAL A 170 17.72 -13.04 -18.33
C VAL A 170 18.56 -13.08 -17.07
N ARG A 171 19.70 -12.43 -17.10
CA ARG A 171 20.54 -12.24 -15.91
C ARG A 171 19.97 -11.07 -15.10
N TYR A 172 19.45 -11.36 -13.93
CA TYR A 172 18.94 -10.34 -13.02
C TYR A 172 19.57 -10.38 -11.63
N MET A 173 19.46 -9.28 -10.91
CA MET A 173 19.88 -9.12 -9.53
C MET A 173 18.69 -8.65 -8.70
N GLU A 174 18.45 -9.28 -7.55
CA GLU A 174 17.32 -8.90 -6.69
C GLU A 174 17.68 -7.73 -5.75
N ALA A 175 16.91 -6.65 -5.79
CA ALA A 175 17.01 -5.55 -4.83
C ALA A 175 16.26 -5.91 -3.55
N LEU A 176 16.94 -5.91 -2.42
CA LEU A 176 16.43 -6.34 -1.11
C LEU A 176 16.65 -5.28 -0.03
N GLY A 177 15.68 -5.12 0.84
CA GLY A 177 15.86 -4.36 2.08
C GLY A 177 16.99 -4.95 2.93
N VAL A 178 17.91 -4.10 3.37
CA VAL A 178 19.09 -4.54 4.09
C VAL A 178 18.73 -5.06 5.49
N SER A 179 19.16 -6.28 5.81
CA SER A 179 19.19 -6.80 7.18
C SER A 179 20.61 -7.26 7.53
N LYS A 180 21.01 -7.18 8.81
CA LYS A 180 22.35 -7.61 9.27
C LYS A 180 22.62 -9.05 8.88
N ARG A 181 21.64 -9.94 9.10
CA ARG A 181 21.76 -11.38 8.81
C ARG A 181 21.93 -11.63 7.31
N LEU A 182 21.11 -11.02 6.47
CA LEU A 182 21.18 -11.20 5.02
C LEU A 182 22.48 -10.64 4.45
N LEU A 183 22.89 -9.44 4.88
CA LEU A 183 24.13 -8.84 4.40
C LEU A 183 25.36 -9.67 4.75
N LEU A 184 25.53 -10.08 6.01
CA LEU A 184 26.65 -10.93 6.44
C LEU A 184 26.64 -12.28 5.70
N THR A 185 25.45 -12.90 5.56
CA THR A 185 25.32 -14.15 4.83
C THR A 185 25.73 -13.97 3.36
N ASN A 186 25.38 -12.84 2.72
CA ASN A 186 25.68 -12.60 1.32
C ASN A 186 27.16 -12.35 1.06
N VAL A 187 27.87 -11.70 1.97
CA VAL A 187 29.35 -11.56 1.85
C VAL A 187 30.03 -12.92 1.66
N PHE A 188 29.55 -13.98 2.33
CA PHE A 188 30.09 -15.33 2.21
C PHE A 188 29.49 -16.14 1.05
N ARG A 189 28.15 -16.11 0.91
CA ARG A 189 27.42 -16.91 -0.10
C ARG A 189 27.41 -16.29 -1.47
N ARG A 190 27.66 -15.00 -1.59
CA ARG A 190 27.80 -14.26 -2.85
C ARG A 190 26.61 -14.46 -3.80
N LYS A 191 25.39 -14.29 -3.29
CA LYS A 191 24.15 -14.31 -4.09
C LYS A 191 24.02 -13.01 -4.90
N PRO A 192 23.26 -12.98 -6.01
CA PRO A 192 23.03 -11.78 -6.81
C PRO A 192 22.02 -10.84 -6.13
N TYR A 193 22.38 -10.37 -4.93
CA TYR A 193 21.54 -9.47 -4.14
C TYR A 193 22.14 -8.08 -4.08
N TYR A 194 21.29 -7.10 -4.40
CA TYR A 194 21.54 -5.68 -4.23
C TYR A 194 20.79 -5.15 -3.01
N PHE A 195 21.46 -4.53 -2.07
CA PHE A 195 20.83 -4.09 -0.82
C PHE A 195 20.54 -2.59 -0.82
N TYR A 196 19.42 -2.21 -0.22
CA TYR A 196 18.97 -0.83 -0.02
C TYR A 196 18.51 -0.59 1.41
N GLY A 197 18.39 0.70 1.78
CA GLY A 197 17.89 1.19 3.07
C GLY A 197 18.94 1.28 4.15
N GLY A 198 18.59 1.99 5.20
CA GLY A 198 19.35 2.00 6.45
C GLY A 198 20.50 2.97 6.51
N VAL A 199 20.46 4.07 5.77
CA VAL A 199 21.47 5.13 5.80
C VAL A 199 21.27 6.04 7.03
N PRO A 200 22.30 6.35 7.82
CA PRO A 200 22.20 7.28 8.95
C PRO A 200 22.09 8.73 8.48
N ILE A 201 21.43 9.54 9.27
CA ILE A 201 21.19 10.96 9.01
C ILE A 201 22.25 11.78 9.73
N GLU A 202 22.64 12.89 9.11
CA GLU A 202 23.57 13.83 9.71
C GLU A 202 23.07 15.28 9.70
N ASN A 203 22.15 15.65 8.79
CA ASN A 203 21.70 17.03 8.65
C ASN A 203 20.18 17.12 8.46
N SER A 204 19.55 18.17 8.99
CA SER A 204 18.21 18.63 8.66
C SER A 204 18.31 19.78 7.61
N PHE A 205 17.23 20.04 6.90
CA PHE A 205 17.15 21.21 6.00
C PHE A 205 17.10 22.52 6.79
N GLY A 206 16.70 22.45 8.08
CA GLY A 206 16.64 23.61 8.97
C GLY A 206 15.61 24.65 8.55
N LEU A 207 14.58 24.23 7.86
CA LEU A 207 13.51 25.11 7.36
C LEU A 207 12.53 25.39 8.51
N ASP A 208 12.11 26.64 8.63
CA ASP A 208 11.11 27.10 9.59
C ASP A 208 9.88 27.60 8.84
N TYR A 209 8.70 27.12 9.23
CA TYR A 209 7.44 27.38 8.57
C TYR A 209 6.47 28.15 9.46
N ASP A 210 5.74 29.10 8.87
CA ASP A 210 4.69 29.84 9.57
C ASP A 210 3.49 28.98 9.86
N LEU A 211 3.25 28.71 11.14
CA LEU A 211 2.10 27.96 11.65
C LEU A 211 1.04 28.87 12.32
N SER A 212 1.18 30.20 12.25
CA SER A 212 0.30 31.15 12.95
C SER A 212 -1.17 31.08 12.47
N GLY A 213 -1.40 30.61 11.24
CA GLY A 213 -2.72 30.46 10.63
C GLY A 213 -3.44 29.12 10.94
N VAL A 214 -2.85 28.24 11.77
CA VAL A 214 -3.45 26.93 12.10
C VAL A 214 -3.79 26.82 13.57
N ASP A 215 -4.80 25.99 13.88
CA ASP A 215 -5.18 25.72 15.27
C ASP A 215 -4.06 24.97 16.03
N LYS A 216 -4.09 25.03 17.38
CA LYS A 216 -3.08 24.42 18.26
C LYS A 216 -2.76 22.98 17.93
N TYR A 217 -3.78 22.16 17.67
CA TYR A 217 -3.60 20.72 17.46
C TYR A 217 -2.98 20.44 16.08
N THR A 218 -3.44 21.15 15.07
CA THR A 218 -2.87 21.07 13.72
C THR A 218 -1.43 21.60 13.71
N ALA A 219 -1.12 22.67 14.47
CA ALA A 219 0.24 23.18 14.57
C ALA A 219 1.21 22.15 15.18
N VAL A 220 0.80 21.46 16.26
CA VAL A 220 1.60 20.37 16.86
C VAL A 220 1.81 19.23 15.85
N LEU A 221 0.75 18.80 15.16
CA LEU A 221 0.81 17.77 14.14
C LEU A 221 1.76 18.17 13.00
N PHE A 222 1.63 19.38 12.47
CA PHE A 222 2.45 19.86 11.35
C PHE A 222 3.92 20.02 11.76
N THR A 223 4.19 20.50 12.97
CA THR A 223 5.56 20.56 13.52
C THR A 223 6.19 19.16 13.60
N ALA A 224 5.44 18.17 14.06
CA ALA A 224 5.90 16.80 14.14
C ALA A 224 6.13 16.19 12.75
N ALA A 225 5.21 16.45 11.80
CA ALA A 225 5.32 16.02 10.41
C ALA A 225 6.54 16.63 9.72
N LEU A 226 6.79 17.94 9.89
CA LEU A 226 7.96 18.64 9.35
C LEU A 226 9.27 17.98 9.79
N ARG A 227 9.44 17.79 11.11
CA ARG A 227 10.63 17.11 11.65
C ARG A 227 10.83 15.74 11.04
N ARG A 228 9.74 15.01 10.86
CA ARG A 228 9.80 13.63 10.35
C ARG A 228 10.18 13.59 8.87
N ILE A 229 9.58 14.43 8.02
CA ILE A 229 9.89 14.45 6.59
C ILE A 229 11.29 14.97 6.30
N GLU A 230 11.75 16.01 7.02
CA GLU A 230 13.12 16.50 6.87
C GLU A 230 14.14 15.39 7.11
N TRP A 231 13.92 14.63 8.17
CA TRP A 231 14.72 13.48 8.47
C TRP A 231 14.69 12.42 7.37
N MET A 232 13.50 12.05 6.88
CA MET A 232 13.35 11.04 5.83
C MET A 232 13.99 11.49 4.53
N ILE A 233 13.73 12.72 4.10
CA ILE A 233 14.26 13.27 2.85
C ILE A 233 15.80 13.35 2.89
N SER A 234 16.37 13.81 4.01
CA SER A 234 17.83 13.85 4.18
C SER A 234 18.46 12.45 4.08
N ALA A 235 17.81 11.43 4.66
CA ALA A 235 18.25 10.04 4.52
C ALA A 235 18.17 9.55 3.07
N TYR A 236 17.08 9.86 2.37
CA TYR A 236 16.84 9.46 0.99
C TYR A 236 17.88 10.06 0.03
N ILE A 237 18.18 11.35 0.14
CA ILE A 237 19.18 12.02 -0.67
C ILE A 237 20.57 11.37 -0.48
N ARG A 238 20.92 11.05 0.75
CA ARG A 238 22.20 10.39 1.03
C ARG A 238 22.24 8.97 0.47
N GLU A 239 21.17 8.21 0.64
CA GLU A 239 21.07 6.85 0.12
C GLU A 239 21.13 6.83 -1.41
N GLN A 240 20.49 7.79 -2.10
CA GLN A 240 20.59 7.95 -3.54
C GLN A 240 22.05 8.11 -3.99
N LYS A 241 22.80 9.01 -3.34
CA LYS A 241 24.23 9.25 -3.69
C LYS A 241 25.05 7.97 -3.56
N TRP A 242 24.73 7.11 -2.64
CA TRP A 242 25.38 5.83 -2.49
C TRP A 242 25.00 4.86 -3.61
N HIS A 243 23.73 4.78 -3.95
CA HIS A 243 23.29 3.95 -5.07
C HIS A 243 23.92 4.42 -6.39
N VAL A 244 23.97 5.72 -6.66
CA VAL A 244 24.65 6.26 -7.84
C VAL A 244 26.11 5.77 -7.94
N ARG A 245 26.85 5.80 -6.84
CA ARG A 245 28.24 5.30 -6.83
C ARG A 245 28.33 3.79 -7.07
N ALA A 246 27.43 3.02 -6.50
CA ALA A 246 27.40 1.57 -6.67
C ALA A 246 26.99 1.17 -8.10
N LEU A 247 26.04 1.88 -8.70
CA LEU A 247 25.51 1.63 -10.04
C LEU A 247 26.43 2.12 -11.17
N ASN A 248 27.34 3.05 -10.91
CA ASN A 248 28.21 3.65 -11.92
C ASN A 248 29.05 2.64 -12.75
N SER A 249 29.22 1.42 -12.27
CA SER A 249 29.91 0.33 -12.97
C SER A 249 29.00 -0.84 -13.31
N SER A 250 27.69 -0.64 -13.27
CA SER A 250 26.72 -1.69 -13.58
C SER A 250 26.50 -1.84 -15.08
N GLU A 251 26.04 -3.01 -15.48
CA GLU A 251 25.56 -3.30 -16.83
C GLU A 251 24.01 -3.32 -16.87
N PHE A 252 23.36 -2.82 -15.83
CA PHE A 252 21.90 -2.75 -15.78
C PHE A 252 21.35 -1.88 -16.88
N LYS A 253 20.42 -2.42 -17.63
CA LYS A 253 19.63 -1.70 -18.64
C LYS A 253 18.28 -1.27 -18.07
N THR A 254 17.72 -2.11 -17.18
CA THR A 254 16.39 -1.90 -16.63
C THR A 254 16.36 -2.13 -15.12
N PHE A 255 15.67 -1.24 -14.42
CA PHE A 255 15.16 -1.44 -13.06
C PHE A 255 13.69 -1.82 -13.16
N TYR A 256 13.37 -3.07 -12.87
CA TYR A 256 12.01 -3.60 -12.94
C TYR A 256 11.47 -3.82 -11.53
N GLY A 257 10.37 -3.14 -11.19
CA GLY A 257 9.71 -3.22 -9.90
C GLY A 257 8.28 -3.75 -10.00
N ILE A 258 7.92 -4.70 -9.12
CA ILE A 258 6.53 -5.01 -8.86
C ILE A 258 6.06 -4.05 -7.80
N ASP A 259 4.98 -3.32 -8.09
CA ASP A 259 4.45 -2.24 -7.28
C ASP A 259 5.17 -0.89 -7.46
N ASP A 260 4.41 0.09 -7.93
CA ASP A 260 4.84 1.48 -8.03
C ASP A 260 4.46 2.32 -6.82
N THR A 261 3.71 1.77 -5.86
CA THR A 261 3.22 2.49 -4.67
C THR A 261 4.16 2.40 -3.47
N GLN A 262 4.97 1.34 -3.39
CA GLN A 262 5.96 1.14 -2.32
C GLN A 262 7.39 1.29 -2.85
N VAL A 263 7.64 2.41 -3.46
CA VAL A 263 8.87 2.66 -4.19
C VAL A 263 10.04 2.92 -3.25
N ILE A 264 11.18 2.37 -3.63
CA ILE A 264 12.47 2.74 -3.05
C ILE A 264 13.00 3.95 -3.83
N PHE A 265 12.48 5.13 -3.55
CA PHE A 265 12.84 6.35 -4.27
C PHE A 265 14.34 6.60 -4.39
N PRO A 266 15.17 6.42 -3.35
CA PRO A 266 16.61 6.60 -3.50
C PRO A 266 17.23 5.72 -4.58
N LEU A 267 16.79 4.46 -4.69
CA LEU A 267 17.28 3.54 -5.70
C LEU A 267 16.70 3.86 -7.09
N LEU A 268 15.39 4.17 -7.16
CA LEU A 268 14.74 4.59 -8.39
C LEU A 268 15.45 5.79 -9.01
N TYR A 269 15.66 6.87 -8.22
CA TYR A 269 16.30 8.08 -8.70
C TYR A 269 17.78 7.87 -9.05
N ALA A 270 18.46 6.98 -8.35
CA ALA A 270 19.83 6.60 -8.72
C ALA A 270 19.87 5.84 -10.06
N CYS A 271 18.90 4.95 -10.33
CA CYS A 271 18.78 4.29 -11.62
C CYS A 271 18.54 5.29 -12.75
N GLN A 272 17.58 6.20 -12.58
CA GLN A 272 17.29 7.24 -13.57
C GLN A 272 18.49 8.16 -13.83
N GLN A 273 19.22 8.53 -12.78
CA GLN A 273 20.44 9.34 -12.92
C GLN A 273 21.56 8.61 -13.68
N GLN A 274 21.57 7.29 -13.60
CA GLN A 274 22.49 6.43 -14.35
C GLN A 274 21.94 5.98 -15.70
N GLN A 275 20.82 6.58 -16.16
CA GLN A 275 20.16 6.27 -17.43
C GLN A 275 19.72 4.79 -17.52
N ILE A 276 19.46 4.15 -16.39
CA ILE A 276 18.86 2.81 -16.30
C ILE A 276 17.35 3.00 -16.45
N HIS A 277 16.76 2.40 -17.47
CA HIS A 277 15.31 2.47 -17.72
C HIS A 277 14.53 1.89 -16.55
N THR A 278 13.48 2.58 -16.09
CA THR A 278 12.73 2.19 -14.90
C THR A 278 11.30 1.80 -15.24
N VAL A 279 10.93 0.57 -14.92
CA VAL A 279 9.63 -0.02 -15.25
C VAL A 279 8.97 -0.53 -13.99
N ALA A 280 7.76 -0.06 -13.70
CA ALA A 280 6.90 -0.62 -12.68
C ALA A 280 5.85 -1.54 -13.29
N HIS A 281 5.40 -2.52 -12.53
CA HIS A 281 4.29 -3.40 -12.88
C HIS A 281 3.23 -3.31 -11.79
N GLN A 282 2.01 -3.05 -12.18
CA GLN A 282 0.87 -2.99 -11.26
C GLN A 282 0.79 -4.23 -10.38
N HIS A 283 0.69 -4.03 -9.06
CA HIS A 283 0.56 -5.15 -8.12
C HIS A 283 -0.84 -5.32 -7.54
N GLY A 284 -1.67 -4.26 -7.57
CA GLY A 284 -2.97 -4.25 -6.92
C GLY A 284 -3.94 -3.22 -7.52
N ALA A 285 -5.12 -3.11 -6.95
CA ALA A 285 -6.21 -2.24 -7.39
C ALA A 285 -6.14 -0.81 -6.81
N ALA A 286 -4.95 -0.31 -6.49
CA ALA A 286 -4.75 0.95 -5.77
C ALA A 286 -4.97 2.23 -6.61
N TYR A 287 -5.53 2.12 -7.82
CA TYR A 287 -5.66 3.25 -8.73
C TYR A 287 -7.01 3.96 -8.55
N ASN A 288 -7.14 4.68 -7.45
CA ASN A 288 -8.34 5.47 -7.16
C ASN A 288 -7.99 6.82 -6.51
N LYS A 289 -9.01 7.70 -6.46
CA LYS A 289 -8.89 9.06 -5.91
C LYS A 289 -8.48 9.14 -4.44
N TYR A 290 -8.51 8.03 -3.71
CA TYR A 290 -8.15 7.98 -2.28
C TYR A 290 -6.70 7.53 -2.07
N HIS A 291 -6.01 7.05 -3.10
CA HIS A 291 -4.63 6.61 -2.94
C HIS A 291 -3.66 7.79 -3.07
N ALA A 292 -2.96 8.12 -1.99
CA ALA A 292 -2.10 9.31 -1.91
C ALA A 292 -1.00 9.39 -2.96
N SER A 293 -0.49 8.25 -3.43
CA SER A 293 0.53 8.23 -4.49
C SER A 293 0.04 8.79 -5.82
N TYR A 294 -1.26 8.80 -6.04
CA TYR A 294 -1.88 9.28 -7.27
C TYR A 294 -2.64 10.59 -7.09
N VAL A 295 -2.96 10.94 -5.85
CA VAL A 295 -3.66 12.18 -5.51
C VAL A 295 -2.64 13.23 -5.08
N MET A 296 -1.92 13.76 -6.05
CA MET A 296 -0.84 14.73 -5.84
C MET A 296 -1.31 16.17 -6.10
N GLU A 297 -2.54 16.51 -5.72
CA GLU A 297 -3.01 17.90 -5.85
C GLU A 297 -2.05 18.86 -5.15
N GLY A 298 -1.62 19.89 -5.89
CA GLY A 298 -0.68 20.88 -5.40
C GLY A 298 0.80 20.48 -5.49
N ILE A 299 1.11 19.21 -5.83
CA ILE A 299 2.44 18.80 -6.25
C ILE A 299 2.39 18.64 -7.76
N ASN A 300 3.22 19.37 -8.47
CA ASN A 300 3.18 19.38 -9.91
C ASN A 300 3.64 18.03 -10.48
N GLY A 301 2.79 17.38 -11.27
CA GLY A 301 3.06 16.08 -11.87
C GLY A 301 4.29 16.07 -12.79
N THR A 302 4.60 17.20 -13.47
CA THR A 302 5.75 17.29 -14.37
C THR A 302 7.09 17.31 -13.63
N GLU A 303 7.09 17.69 -12.36
CA GLU A 303 8.28 17.76 -11.50
C GLU A 303 8.46 16.48 -10.68
N TYR A 304 7.46 15.60 -10.67
CA TYR A 304 7.48 14.36 -9.96
C TYR A 304 8.16 13.26 -10.79
N ARG A 305 9.28 12.79 -10.33
CA ARG A 305 9.98 11.68 -10.97
C ARG A 305 9.46 10.36 -10.47
N TRP A 306 8.64 9.71 -11.32
CA TRP A 306 8.16 8.36 -11.09
C TRP A 306 8.88 7.41 -12.06
N PHE A 307 8.39 6.17 -12.19
CA PHE A 307 8.94 5.25 -13.18
C PHE A 307 8.82 5.79 -14.61
N ASP A 308 9.73 5.43 -15.50
CA ASP A 308 9.66 5.79 -16.91
C ASP A 308 8.47 5.11 -17.58
N LYS A 309 8.15 3.87 -17.17
CA LYS A 309 6.97 3.13 -17.62
C LYS A 309 6.23 2.47 -16.47
N LEU A 310 4.90 2.41 -16.58
CA LEU A 310 4.02 1.62 -15.74
C LEU A 310 3.28 0.60 -16.61
N ILE A 311 3.39 -0.67 -16.28
CA ILE A 311 2.63 -1.76 -16.89
C ILE A 311 1.36 -1.96 -16.09
N THR A 312 0.19 -1.76 -16.71
CA THR A 312 -1.12 -2.02 -16.10
C THR A 312 -1.68 -3.35 -16.60
N TRP A 313 -2.55 -3.98 -15.82
CA TRP A 313 -3.15 -5.29 -16.15
C TRP A 313 -4.12 -5.25 -17.32
N GLY A 314 -4.68 -4.08 -17.66
CA GLY A 314 -5.61 -3.87 -18.74
C GLY A 314 -5.92 -2.39 -18.95
N GLU A 315 -6.70 -2.10 -19.97
CA GLU A 315 -7.13 -0.74 -20.33
C GLU A 315 -7.88 -0.05 -19.17
N PHE A 316 -8.73 -0.79 -18.46
CA PHE A 316 -9.48 -0.30 -17.32
C PHE A 316 -8.59 0.40 -16.29
N TRP A 317 -7.46 -0.21 -15.95
CA TRP A 317 -6.55 0.31 -14.94
C TRP A 317 -5.81 1.55 -15.42
N ARG A 318 -5.41 1.54 -16.70
CA ARG A 318 -4.80 2.71 -17.33
C ARG A 318 -5.76 3.90 -17.32
N ASP A 319 -6.98 3.70 -17.83
CA ASP A 319 -7.96 4.77 -17.96
C ASP A 319 -8.35 5.32 -16.59
N ARG A 320 -8.44 4.43 -15.61
CA ARG A 320 -8.74 4.79 -14.23
C ARG A 320 -7.64 5.62 -13.57
N LEU A 321 -6.37 5.22 -13.74
CA LEU A 321 -5.25 5.99 -13.24
C LEU A 321 -5.19 7.37 -13.88
N LEU A 322 -5.36 7.46 -15.18
CA LEU A 322 -5.38 8.74 -15.90
C LEU A 322 -6.54 9.66 -15.49
N ALA A 323 -7.65 9.09 -15.04
CA ALA A 323 -8.80 9.88 -14.56
C ALA A 323 -8.56 10.52 -13.18
N VAL A 324 -7.64 9.96 -12.36
CA VAL A 324 -7.44 10.40 -10.97
C VAL A 324 -6.07 11.02 -10.71
N SER A 325 -5.12 10.93 -11.65
CA SER A 325 -3.74 11.33 -11.41
C SER A 325 -3.03 11.83 -12.67
N GLU A 326 -2.18 12.83 -12.49
CA GLU A 326 -1.25 13.35 -13.50
C GLU A 326 0.20 12.85 -13.31
N VAL A 327 0.42 11.91 -12.40
CA VAL A 327 1.76 11.35 -12.08
C VAL A 327 2.39 10.67 -13.29
N TYR A 328 1.57 10.01 -14.12
CA TYR A 328 1.98 9.45 -15.39
C TYR A 328 1.30 10.15 -16.56
N SER A 329 2.07 10.48 -17.59
CA SER A 329 1.49 10.83 -18.89
C SER A 329 1.00 9.56 -19.62
N PRO A 330 0.03 9.67 -20.55
CA PRO A 330 -0.54 8.51 -21.24
C PRO A 330 0.48 7.63 -21.97
N ASP A 331 1.55 8.20 -22.48
CA ASP A 331 2.65 7.51 -23.18
C ASP A 331 3.54 6.68 -22.23
N ARG A 332 3.50 6.96 -20.93
CA ARG A 332 4.24 6.21 -19.91
C ARG A 332 3.49 5.01 -19.36
N ILE A 333 2.18 4.91 -19.61
CA ILE A 333 1.37 3.77 -19.16
C ILE A 333 1.19 2.81 -20.33
N VAL A 334 1.65 1.59 -20.17
CA VAL A 334 1.48 0.51 -21.15
C VAL A 334 0.59 -0.58 -20.57
N VAL A 335 -0.23 -1.17 -21.43
CA VAL A 335 -1.06 -2.31 -21.08
C VAL A 335 -0.27 -3.59 -21.29
N GLY A 336 -0.17 -4.39 -20.25
CA GLY A 336 0.45 -5.71 -20.27
C GLY A 336 -0.42 -6.73 -19.54
N CYS A 337 0.14 -7.90 -19.21
CA CYS A 337 -0.60 -8.90 -18.46
C CYS A 337 -0.74 -8.53 -16.99
N ASP A 338 -1.66 -9.17 -16.30
CA ASP A 338 -1.59 -9.22 -14.86
C ASP A 338 -0.49 -10.22 -14.42
N LEU A 339 -0.13 -10.17 -13.13
CA LEU A 339 0.82 -11.10 -12.54
C LEU A 339 0.13 -12.37 -12.01
N PHE A 340 -1.17 -12.48 -12.24
CA PHE A 340 -1.94 -13.70 -12.09
C PHE A 340 -2.25 -14.24 -13.48
N GLU A 341 -2.18 -15.52 -13.69
CA GLU A 341 -2.81 -16.10 -14.85
C GLU A 341 -4.34 -16.03 -14.68
N PRO A 342 -5.07 -15.25 -15.52
CA PRO A 342 -6.51 -15.23 -15.46
C PRO A 342 -7.02 -16.63 -15.76
N ARG A 343 -7.57 -17.28 -14.77
CA ARG A 343 -8.19 -18.60 -14.96
C ARG A 343 -9.58 -18.36 -15.52
N HIS A 344 -9.74 -18.50 -16.82
CA HIS A 344 -11.03 -18.44 -17.47
C HIS A 344 -11.94 -19.51 -16.86
N VAL A 345 -12.97 -19.05 -16.16
CA VAL A 345 -14.06 -19.90 -15.72
C VAL A 345 -15.25 -19.59 -16.61
N SER A 346 -15.87 -20.63 -17.17
CA SER A 346 -17.14 -20.49 -17.85
C SER A 346 -18.17 -19.89 -16.88
N ARG A 347 -18.94 -18.88 -17.34
CA ARG A 347 -20.09 -18.38 -16.60
C ARG A 347 -20.98 -19.59 -16.27
N ASN A 348 -21.14 -19.90 -14.98
CA ASN A 348 -22.09 -20.90 -14.57
C ASN A 348 -23.50 -20.30 -14.64
N GLU A 349 -24.43 -21.05 -15.18
CA GLU A 349 -25.84 -20.71 -15.13
C GLU A 349 -26.30 -20.58 -13.68
N ARG A 350 -27.11 -19.57 -13.39
CA ARG A 350 -27.68 -19.28 -12.08
C ARG A 350 -28.41 -20.52 -11.55
N THR A 351 -27.98 -21.05 -10.45
CA THR A 351 -28.70 -22.12 -9.75
C THR A 351 -29.69 -21.46 -8.79
N GLU A 352 -30.99 -21.54 -9.09
CA GLU A 352 -32.04 -21.00 -8.22
C GLU A 352 -31.88 -21.51 -6.76
N GLY A 353 -31.98 -20.60 -5.82
CA GLY A 353 -31.99 -20.89 -4.37
C GLY A 353 -30.63 -20.95 -3.67
N ARG A 354 -29.50 -20.85 -4.35
CA ARG A 354 -28.18 -20.77 -3.71
C ARG A 354 -27.81 -19.34 -3.36
N ARG A 355 -27.31 -19.15 -2.13
CA ARG A 355 -26.85 -17.86 -1.59
C ARG A 355 -25.44 -18.03 -1.01
N ASN A 356 -24.50 -18.45 -1.86
CA ASN A 356 -23.11 -18.64 -1.49
C ASN A 356 -22.34 -17.33 -1.77
N ILE A 357 -21.82 -16.72 -0.73
CA ILE A 357 -21.14 -15.43 -0.82
C ILE A 357 -19.68 -15.58 -0.41
N LEU A 358 -18.77 -15.11 -1.25
CA LEU A 358 -17.35 -15.04 -0.98
C LEU A 358 -16.99 -13.65 -0.43
N ILE A 359 -16.36 -13.62 0.74
CA ILE A 359 -15.85 -12.39 1.36
C ILE A 359 -14.36 -12.60 1.69
N PRO A 360 -13.46 -11.79 1.09
CA PRO A 360 -12.04 -11.85 1.43
C PRO A 360 -11.76 -11.17 2.75
N TYR A 361 -10.70 -11.59 3.44
CA TYR A 361 -10.12 -10.81 4.52
C TYR A 361 -9.50 -9.52 4.00
N GLU A 362 -9.88 -8.40 4.58
CA GLU A 362 -9.49 -7.05 4.15
C GLU A 362 -8.97 -6.24 5.34
N TYR A 363 -7.67 -6.28 5.57
CA TYR A 363 -7.04 -5.63 6.74
C TYR A 363 -7.12 -4.08 6.73
N LEU A 364 -7.34 -3.46 5.56
CA LEU A 364 -7.52 -2.01 5.43
C LEU A 364 -8.96 -1.56 5.66
N ALA A 365 -9.92 -2.49 5.65
CA ALA A 365 -11.32 -2.19 5.84
C ALA A 365 -11.65 -1.91 7.32
N ASN A 366 -12.88 -1.41 7.57
CA ASN A 366 -13.48 -1.47 8.89
C ASN A 366 -13.87 -2.92 9.19
N THR A 367 -12.93 -3.66 9.78
CA THR A 367 -13.05 -5.11 10.00
C THR A 367 -14.24 -5.47 10.87
N TYR A 368 -14.54 -4.65 11.86
CA TYR A 368 -15.73 -4.84 12.72
C TYR A 368 -17.04 -4.71 11.92
N ALA A 369 -17.14 -3.69 11.05
CA ALA A 369 -18.32 -3.51 10.20
C ALA A 369 -18.49 -4.69 9.23
N VAL A 370 -17.42 -5.14 8.58
CA VAL A 370 -17.46 -6.32 7.68
C VAL A 370 -17.85 -7.59 8.45
N GLY A 371 -17.33 -7.79 9.67
CA GLY A 371 -17.71 -8.91 10.53
C GLY A 371 -19.22 -8.92 10.87
N ARG A 372 -19.80 -7.74 11.11
CA ARG A 372 -21.26 -7.61 11.29
C ARG A 372 -22.04 -8.00 10.04
N TYR A 373 -21.58 -7.60 8.82
CA TYR A 373 -22.18 -8.06 7.57
C TYR A 373 -22.14 -9.58 7.45
N ILE A 374 -21.00 -10.21 7.73
CA ILE A 374 -20.83 -11.66 7.68
C ILE A 374 -21.84 -12.34 8.62
N THR A 375 -21.92 -11.89 9.87
CA THR A 375 -22.86 -12.44 10.85
C THR A 375 -24.30 -12.32 10.37
N LYS A 376 -24.72 -11.11 9.94
CA LYS A 376 -26.10 -10.89 9.47
C LYS A 376 -26.42 -11.71 8.21
N LEU A 377 -25.50 -11.87 7.30
CA LEU A 377 -25.68 -12.71 6.11
C LEU A 377 -25.90 -14.18 6.50
N MET A 378 -25.14 -14.71 7.45
CA MET A 378 -25.36 -16.07 7.95
C MET A 378 -26.72 -16.23 8.63
N ASP A 379 -27.15 -15.23 9.40
CA ASP A 379 -28.49 -15.23 10.04
C ASP A 379 -29.62 -15.22 9.01
N LEU A 380 -29.41 -14.54 7.87
CA LEU A 380 -30.33 -14.52 6.72
C LEU A 380 -30.27 -15.79 5.85
N GLY A 381 -29.44 -16.76 6.22
CA GLY A 381 -29.38 -18.06 5.54
C GLY A 381 -28.35 -18.15 4.41
N TYR A 382 -27.46 -17.17 4.24
CA TYR A 382 -26.35 -17.28 3.30
C TYR A 382 -25.28 -18.24 3.81
N SER A 383 -24.62 -18.93 2.90
CA SER A 383 -23.36 -19.65 3.18
C SER A 383 -22.21 -18.72 2.85
N VAL A 384 -21.43 -18.37 3.87
CA VAL A 384 -20.29 -17.45 3.71
C VAL A 384 -19.01 -18.24 3.50
N PHE A 385 -18.31 -17.92 2.43
CA PHE A 385 -16.97 -18.42 2.12
C PHE A 385 -15.98 -17.32 2.43
N PHE A 386 -15.25 -17.49 3.52
CA PHE A 386 -14.27 -16.51 3.98
C PHE A 386 -12.90 -16.86 3.41
N LYS A 387 -12.37 -15.96 2.54
CA LYS A 387 -11.04 -16.14 1.96
C LYS A 387 -10.00 -15.57 2.91
N GLN A 388 -9.27 -16.46 3.56
CA GLN A 388 -8.19 -16.07 4.47
C GLN A 388 -6.99 -15.44 3.71
N ARG A 389 -6.27 -14.60 4.40
CA ARG A 389 -5.01 -14.05 3.94
C ARG A 389 -3.85 -14.96 4.39
N PRO A 390 -2.93 -15.33 3.49
CA PRO A 390 -1.88 -16.30 3.82
C PRO A 390 -0.84 -15.81 4.83
N ASP A 391 -0.65 -14.48 4.95
CA ASP A 391 0.39 -13.86 5.77
C ASP A 391 0.03 -13.73 7.26
N GLU A 392 -1.20 -14.02 7.63
CA GLU A 392 -1.73 -13.89 8.99
C GLU A 392 -2.36 -15.19 9.46
N SER A 393 -2.32 -15.46 10.77
CA SER A 393 -2.97 -16.65 11.29
C SER A 393 -4.48 -16.57 11.10
N LEU A 394 -5.15 -17.70 10.88
CA LEU A 394 -6.60 -17.74 10.76
C LEU A 394 -7.29 -17.28 12.07
N GLU A 395 -6.71 -17.60 13.21
CA GLU A 395 -7.18 -17.18 14.53
C GLU A 395 -7.23 -15.65 14.63
N ASP A 396 -6.12 -14.97 14.26
CA ASP A 396 -6.05 -13.50 14.27
C ASP A 396 -7.06 -12.87 13.32
N GLN A 397 -7.30 -13.47 12.14
CA GLN A 397 -8.28 -12.98 11.17
C GLN A 397 -9.71 -13.12 11.68
N ILE A 398 -10.04 -14.25 12.33
CA ILE A 398 -11.34 -14.49 12.94
C ILE A 398 -11.59 -13.50 14.07
N ASP A 399 -10.61 -13.29 14.94
CA ASP A 399 -10.70 -12.35 16.05
C ASP A 399 -10.85 -10.93 15.56
N THR A 400 -10.09 -10.55 14.53
CA THR A 400 -10.13 -9.20 13.92
C THR A 400 -11.51 -8.86 13.35
N TYR A 401 -12.21 -9.85 12.79
CA TYR A 401 -13.56 -9.69 12.25
C TYR A 401 -14.66 -9.99 13.27
N CYS A 402 -14.30 -10.40 14.49
CA CYS A 402 -15.27 -10.87 15.50
C CYS A 402 -16.20 -11.92 14.92
N LEU A 403 -15.68 -12.85 14.11
CA LEU A 403 -16.49 -13.86 13.43
C LEU A 403 -17.09 -14.84 14.45
N PRO A 404 -18.37 -15.19 14.31
CA PRO A 404 -19.03 -16.11 15.22
C PRO A 404 -18.52 -17.53 14.99
N ILE A 405 -17.76 -18.08 15.91
CA ILE A 405 -17.27 -19.47 15.89
C ILE A 405 -18.43 -20.49 15.92
N GLY A 406 -19.63 -20.04 16.26
CA GLY A 406 -20.82 -20.87 16.43
C GLY A 406 -21.60 -21.26 15.16
N TYR A 407 -21.14 -20.87 13.95
CA TYR A 407 -21.83 -21.19 12.69
C TYR A 407 -20.98 -22.06 11.72
N PRO A 408 -20.42 -23.20 12.14
CA PRO A 408 -19.51 -23.99 11.29
C PRO A 408 -20.19 -24.48 9.99
N GLU A 409 -21.50 -24.67 10.00
CA GLU A 409 -22.24 -25.13 8.81
C GLU A 409 -22.39 -24.04 7.72
N ARG A 410 -22.31 -22.77 8.08
CA ARG A 410 -22.52 -21.63 7.18
C ARG A 410 -21.27 -20.82 6.91
N LEU A 411 -20.18 -21.05 7.62
CA LEU A 411 -18.89 -20.40 7.42
C LEU A 411 -17.87 -21.41 6.91
N THR A 412 -17.42 -21.23 5.69
CA THR A 412 -16.37 -22.04 5.05
C THR A 412 -15.14 -21.22 4.87
N ILE A 413 -14.00 -21.66 5.38
CA ILE A 413 -12.71 -21.00 5.18
C ILE A 413 -12.08 -21.47 3.87
N ILE A 414 -11.63 -20.54 3.05
CA ILE A 414 -10.94 -20.80 1.79
C ILE A 414 -9.50 -20.28 1.86
N GLU A 415 -8.54 -21.13 1.63
CA GLU A 415 -7.11 -20.77 1.56
C GLU A 415 -6.70 -20.28 0.17
N GLU A 416 -7.27 -20.89 -0.87
CA GLU A 416 -6.97 -20.54 -2.27
C GLU A 416 -8.25 -20.39 -3.10
N ILE A 417 -8.20 -19.41 -4.02
CA ILE A 417 -9.24 -19.26 -5.05
C ILE A 417 -8.90 -20.19 -6.21
N THR A 418 -9.68 -21.24 -6.36
CA THR A 418 -9.58 -22.14 -7.50
C THR A 418 -10.82 -22.02 -8.39
N PRO A 419 -10.76 -22.37 -9.70
CA PRO A 419 -11.93 -22.40 -10.57
C PRO A 419 -13.08 -23.21 -9.95
N ARG A 420 -12.78 -24.36 -9.35
CA ARG A 420 -13.76 -25.22 -8.70
C ARG A 420 -14.42 -24.54 -7.47
N ALA A 421 -13.66 -23.78 -6.69
CA ALA A 421 -14.23 -22.99 -5.59
C ALA A 421 -15.21 -21.94 -6.13
N MET A 422 -14.82 -21.25 -7.21
CA MET A 422 -15.64 -20.22 -7.83
C MET A 422 -16.92 -20.77 -8.49
N GLU A 423 -16.97 -22.03 -8.90
CA GLU A 423 -18.20 -22.67 -9.41
C GLU A 423 -19.33 -22.65 -8.36
N ASN A 424 -18.97 -22.75 -7.09
CA ASN A 424 -19.94 -22.77 -5.98
C ASN A 424 -20.27 -21.37 -5.42
N ILE A 425 -19.62 -20.30 -5.91
CA ILE A 425 -19.84 -18.93 -5.45
C ILE A 425 -20.86 -18.25 -6.36
N ASP A 426 -21.87 -17.63 -5.77
CA ASP A 426 -22.88 -16.84 -6.47
C ASP A 426 -22.55 -15.35 -6.41
N ILE A 427 -22.04 -14.89 -5.27
CA ILE A 427 -21.81 -13.48 -4.95
C ILE A 427 -20.37 -13.31 -4.45
N VAL A 428 -19.70 -12.26 -4.91
CA VAL A 428 -18.42 -11.79 -4.36
C VAL A 428 -18.68 -10.46 -3.67
N ALA A 429 -18.31 -10.32 -2.40
CA ALA A 429 -18.58 -9.11 -1.64
C ALA A 429 -17.36 -8.65 -0.84
N GLY A 430 -17.24 -7.34 -0.62
CA GLY A 430 -16.23 -6.75 0.23
C GLY A 430 -16.15 -5.23 0.10
N THR A 431 -15.05 -4.62 0.59
CA THR A 431 -14.90 -3.17 0.67
C THR A 431 -13.60 -2.64 0.06
N ALA A 432 -12.51 -3.39 0.09
CA ALA A 432 -11.17 -2.85 -0.21
C ALA A 432 -10.20 -3.85 -0.87
N SER A 433 -10.56 -5.10 -1.03
CA SER A 433 -9.61 -6.11 -1.50
C SER A 433 -9.39 -6.05 -3.01
N THR A 434 -8.13 -6.02 -3.42
CA THR A 434 -7.73 -6.25 -4.82
C THR A 434 -8.35 -7.52 -5.41
N LEU A 435 -8.55 -8.55 -4.59
CA LEU A 435 -9.14 -9.82 -5.02
C LEU A 435 -10.54 -9.63 -5.62
N ILE A 436 -11.35 -8.69 -5.11
CA ILE A 436 -12.69 -8.45 -5.64
C ILE A 436 -12.63 -8.00 -7.11
N TYR A 437 -11.71 -7.09 -7.42
CA TYR A 437 -11.50 -6.66 -8.81
C TYR A 437 -11.05 -7.82 -9.70
N GLN A 438 -10.16 -8.67 -9.20
CA GLN A 438 -9.69 -9.84 -9.94
C GLN A 438 -10.80 -10.87 -10.18
N LEU A 439 -11.75 -10.96 -9.27
CA LEU A 439 -12.88 -11.90 -9.38
C LEU A 439 -13.99 -11.40 -10.32
N LEU A 440 -13.96 -10.13 -10.76
CA LEU A 440 -14.91 -9.62 -11.77
C LEU A 440 -14.87 -10.44 -13.08
N ILE A 441 -13.71 -11.03 -13.43
CA ILE A 441 -13.57 -11.89 -14.63
C ILE A 441 -14.48 -13.13 -14.60
N TYR A 442 -14.93 -13.55 -13.42
CA TYR A 442 -15.81 -14.71 -13.29
C TYR A 442 -17.29 -14.37 -13.54
N GLY A 443 -17.62 -13.08 -13.77
CA GLY A 443 -18.97 -12.64 -14.04
C GLY A 443 -19.98 -12.96 -12.93
N LYS A 444 -19.51 -13.02 -11.69
CA LYS A 444 -20.34 -13.21 -10.50
C LYS A 444 -21.02 -11.91 -10.11
N VAL A 445 -22.11 -12.01 -9.36
CA VAL A 445 -22.67 -10.84 -8.68
C VAL A 445 -21.63 -10.24 -7.78
N THR A 446 -21.41 -8.92 -7.85
CA THR A 446 -20.42 -8.23 -7.02
C THR A 446 -21.09 -7.19 -6.15
N TRP A 447 -20.86 -7.29 -4.84
CA TRP A 447 -21.38 -6.36 -3.84
C TRP A 447 -20.24 -5.54 -3.22
N PHE A 448 -20.43 -4.22 -3.22
CA PHE A 448 -19.67 -3.33 -2.36
C PHE A 448 -20.44 -3.16 -1.04
N LEU A 449 -19.87 -3.66 0.05
CA LEU A 449 -20.46 -3.53 1.37
C LEU A 449 -20.18 -2.11 1.90
N GLU A 450 -21.25 -1.32 2.12
CA GLU A 450 -21.09 0.06 2.58
C GLU A 450 -20.53 0.08 4.00
N THR A 451 -19.40 0.74 4.11
CA THR A 451 -18.76 1.07 5.38
C THR A 451 -18.29 2.53 5.31
N ASP A 452 -17.69 3.02 6.36
CA ASP A 452 -17.00 4.31 6.36
C ASP A 452 -15.73 4.32 5.50
N TYR A 453 -15.34 3.17 4.91
CA TYR A 453 -14.20 3.03 4.00
C TYR A 453 -14.65 2.92 2.54
N LYS A 454 -14.41 3.98 1.76
CA LYS A 454 -14.97 4.16 0.40
C LYS A 454 -14.07 3.67 -0.74
N TYR A 455 -13.14 2.78 -0.48
CA TYR A 455 -12.08 2.43 -1.43
C TYR A 455 -12.57 1.85 -2.76
N MET A 456 -13.71 1.14 -2.76
CA MET A 456 -14.29 0.51 -3.95
C MET A 456 -15.53 1.24 -4.51
N GLU A 457 -15.83 2.45 -4.04
CA GLU A 457 -17.01 3.23 -4.45
C GLU A 457 -17.08 3.40 -5.99
N ASP A 458 -15.94 3.52 -6.64
CA ASP A 458 -15.83 3.62 -8.08
C ASP A 458 -16.30 2.37 -8.85
N LEU A 459 -16.22 1.17 -8.30
CA LEU A 459 -16.84 -0.01 -8.91
C LEU A 459 -18.36 0.13 -8.99
N VAL A 460 -18.96 0.79 -8.00
CA VAL A 460 -20.40 1.09 -8.02
C VAL A 460 -20.71 2.17 -9.05
N GLU A 461 -19.92 3.24 -9.08
CA GLU A 461 -20.05 4.33 -10.06
C GLU A 461 -19.94 3.83 -11.51
N LEU A 462 -19.09 2.86 -11.75
CA LEU A 462 -18.88 2.24 -13.08
C LEU A 462 -19.86 1.09 -13.39
N GLY A 463 -20.77 0.76 -12.48
CA GLY A 463 -21.74 -0.32 -12.65
C GLY A 463 -21.15 -1.73 -12.53
N HIS A 464 -19.92 -1.88 -12.01
CA HIS A 464 -19.27 -3.18 -11.82
C HIS A 464 -19.62 -3.85 -10.49
N ALA A 465 -20.15 -3.09 -9.53
CA ALA A 465 -20.64 -3.60 -8.25
C ALA A 465 -21.94 -2.90 -7.85
N ARG A 466 -22.68 -3.53 -6.95
CA ARG A 466 -23.86 -2.94 -6.32
C ARG A 466 -23.53 -2.54 -4.88
N LEU A 467 -23.93 -1.32 -4.51
CA LEU A 467 -23.80 -0.88 -3.12
C LEU A 467 -24.82 -1.62 -2.26
N VAL A 468 -24.35 -2.27 -1.21
CA VAL A 468 -25.21 -2.98 -0.24
C VAL A 468 -25.01 -2.36 1.14
N ARG A 469 -26.11 -1.82 1.70
CA ARG A 469 -26.14 -1.28 3.05
C ARG A 469 -26.52 -2.35 4.06
N TYR A 470 -25.99 -2.22 5.26
CA TYR A 470 -26.25 -3.19 6.31
C TYR A 470 -27.73 -3.31 6.67
N GLU A 471 -28.45 -2.18 6.71
CA GLU A 471 -29.90 -2.10 6.97
C GLU A 471 -30.74 -2.69 5.86
N ASP A 472 -30.28 -2.67 4.60
CA ASP A 472 -31.05 -3.10 3.44
C ASP A 472 -30.97 -4.61 3.19
N LEU A 473 -30.05 -5.34 3.87
CA LEU A 473 -29.79 -6.76 3.63
C LEU A 473 -31.03 -7.66 3.67
N GLU A 474 -32.06 -7.30 4.44
CA GLU A 474 -33.29 -8.08 4.56
C GLU A 474 -34.29 -7.80 3.43
N THR A 475 -34.10 -6.71 2.69
CA THR A 475 -35.06 -6.18 1.71
C THR A 475 -34.50 -6.08 0.30
N LEU A 476 -33.34 -6.73 0.03
CA LEU A 476 -32.73 -6.73 -1.30
C LEU A 476 -33.68 -7.35 -2.34
N ASP A 477 -33.95 -6.62 -3.39
CA ASP A 477 -34.73 -7.10 -4.53
C ASP A 477 -33.88 -7.89 -5.55
N ASP A 478 -34.54 -8.47 -6.56
CA ASP A 478 -33.87 -9.33 -7.54
C ASP A 478 -32.74 -8.62 -8.31
N SER A 479 -32.76 -7.30 -8.43
CA SER A 479 -31.72 -6.54 -9.14
C SER A 479 -30.36 -6.65 -8.47
N TYR A 480 -30.31 -6.87 -7.16
CA TYR A 480 -29.06 -7.08 -6.42
C TYR A 480 -28.39 -8.42 -6.72
N PHE A 481 -29.09 -9.34 -7.35
CA PHE A 481 -28.62 -10.69 -7.67
C PHE A 481 -28.30 -10.87 -9.15
N GLU A 482 -28.35 -9.81 -9.93
CA GLU A 482 -27.96 -9.85 -11.35
C GLU A 482 -26.44 -9.62 -11.47
N PRO A 483 -25.74 -10.45 -12.27
CA PRO A 483 -24.32 -10.24 -12.56
C PRO A 483 -24.06 -8.87 -13.18
N THR A 484 -22.89 -8.31 -12.94
CA THR A 484 -22.43 -7.07 -13.57
C THR A 484 -21.83 -7.37 -14.95
N ASP A 485 -21.94 -6.41 -15.88
CA ASP A 485 -21.44 -6.53 -17.26
C ASP A 485 -19.97 -6.12 -17.42
N ALA A 486 -19.11 -6.40 -16.42
CA ALA A 486 -17.68 -6.14 -16.54
C ALA A 486 -17.08 -6.92 -17.72
N ASP A 487 -16.45 -6.21 -18.67
CA ASP A 487 -15.72 -6.87 -19.76
C ASP A 487 -14.36 -7.39 -19.27
N PRO A 488 -14.13 -8.70 -19.19
CA PRO A 488 -12.87 -9.23 -18.74
C PRO A 488 -11.65 -8.76 -19.55
N LYS A 489 -11.84 -8.49 -20.84
CA LYS A 489 -10.76 -8.01 -21.73
C LYS A 489 -10.37 -6.56 -21.46
N TYR A 490 -11.30 -5.76 -20.96
CA TYR A 490 -11.04 -4.40 -20.53
C TYR A 490 -10.29 -4.38 -19.19
N LEU A 491 -10.64 -5.30 -18.28
CA LEU A 491 -9.99 -5.44 -16.97
C LEU A 491 -8.59 -6.07 -17.07
N PHE A 492 -8.43 -7.07 -17.94
CA PHE A 492 -7.20 -7.86 -18.03
C PHE A 492 -6.81 -8.10 -19.48
N SER A 493 -5.60 -7.70 -19.83
CA SER A 493 -5.02 -7.94 -21.15
C SER A 493 -4.87 -9.45 -21.42
N SER A 494 -4.96 -9.81 -22.70
CA SER A 494 -4.67 -11.18 -23.16
C SER A 494 -3.18 -11.46 -23.36
N GLU A 495 -2.28 -10.48 -23.14
CA GLU A 495 -0.84 -10.69 -23.24
C GLU A 495 -0.36 -11.67 -22.16
N THR A 496 0.64 -12.48 -22.48
CA THR A 496 1.30 -13.33 -21.49
C THR A 496 2.34 -12.52 -20.70
N LEU A 497 2.71 -12.99 -19.49
CA LEU A 497 3.78 -12.35 -18.72
C LEU A 497 5.11 -12.37 -19.49
N ARG A 498 5.36 -13.43 -20.25
CA ARG A 498 6.53 -13.55 -21.11
C ARG A 498 6.59 -12.45 -22.17
N ASP A 499 5.49 -12.25 -22.91
CA ASP A 499 5.41 -11.23 -23.95
C ASP A 499 5.53 -9.83 -23.36
N THR A 500 4.84 -9.59 -22.24
CA THR A 500 4.91 -8.33 -21.49
C THR A 500 6.32 -8.00 -21.04
N LEU A 501 7.05 -8.95 -20.44
CA LEU A 501 8.43 -8.72 -20.00
C LEU A 501 9.37 -8.52 -21.19
N GLN A 502 9.23 -9.29 -22.26
CA GLN A 502 10.06 -9.11 -23.47
C GLN A 502 9.86 -7.73 -24.08
N LYS A 503 8.61 -7.27 -24.21
CA LYS A 503 8.24 -6.02 -24.88
C LYS A 503 8.52 -4.76 -24.05
N HIS A 504 8.31 -4.82 -22.73
CA HIS A 504 8.31 -3.61 -21.91
C HIS A 504 9.48 -3.53 -20.91
N VAL A 505 10.10 -4.65 -20.57
CA VAL A 505 11.20 -4.70 -19.59
C VAL A 505 12.53 -4.95 -20.28
N LEU A 506 12.58 -5.81 -21.31
CA LEU A 506 13.82 -6.27 -21.94
C LEU A 506 14.13 -5.57 -23.26
N ALA A 507 13.13 -5.06 -23.96
CA ALA A 507 13.33 -4.50 -25.30
C ALA A 507 14.22 -3.24 -25.32
N GLY A 508 14.48 -2.58 -24.17
CA GLY A 508 15.16 -1.30 -24.14
C GLY A 508 14.46 -0.27 -25.05
N GLU A 509 14.49 1.00 -24.81
CA GLU A 509 14.08 1.96 -25.83
C GLU A 509 15.09 1.86 -26.98
N ALA A 510 14.61 1.39 -28.16
CA ALA A 510 15.37 1.45 -29.42
C ALA A 510 15.40 2.88 -29.95
#